data_6df697199eb2d07e7c4b07b3a8955af1
#
_entry.id   6df697199eb2d07e7c4b07b3a8955af1
#
_cell.length_a   1.000
_cell.length_b   1.000
_cell.length_c   1.000
_cell.angle_alpha   90.00
_cell.angle_beta   90.00
_cell.angle_gamma   90.00
#
_symmetry.space_group_name_H-M   'P 1'
#
loop_
_entity.id
_entity.type
_entity.pdbx_description
1 polymer ?
#
loop_
_entity_poly.entity_id
_entity_poly.type
_entity_poly.pdbx_seq_one_letter_code
_entity_poly.pdbx_strand_id
1 'polypeptide(L)'
;SLVGSEMCIRDRLYIEDIVDEFCDDYIVPCVQANAVYENKYLLGTSMARPGIAKKLVEIARKEGATAICHGATGKGNDQIRFELSIKALAPDLKIIAPWRDSNWKLQSRQDEIDFCTAHGIHLPFSVDSSYSRDRNLWHISHEGLELEDPSLEPNYEHLLVLTTPPEKAPDEGEYVTMTFEKGVPVSVNGKKMKVSDIIRELNTLGGKHGIGIIAVSYTHLRAHETK
;
A
#
# COMPACT_ATOMS: atom_id res chain seq x y z
N SER A 1 14.40 -8.45 -1.96
CA SER A 1 15.10 -9.72 -2.00
C SER A 1 15.84 -9.97 -0.69
N LEU A 2 15.83 -11.21 -0.20
CA LEU A 2 16.48 -11.63 1.05
C LEU A 2 18.01 -11.47 1.02
N VAL A 3 18.61 -11.49 -0.15
CA VAL A 3 20.07 -11.45 -0.34
C VAL A 3 20.70 -10.14 0.14
N GLY A 4 20.00 -9.02 0.08
CA GLY A 4 20.50 -7.73 0.59
C GLY A 4 20.44 -7.60 2.12
N SER A 5 19.71 -8.46 2.81
CA SER A 5 19.54 -8.38 4.27
C SER A 5 20.66 -9.06 5.06
N GLU A 6 21.37 -10.01 4.46
CA GLU A 6 22.45 -10.75 5.13
C GLU A 6 23.77 -9.98 5.24
N MET A 7 23.95 -8.94 4.41
CA MET A 7 25.18 -8.11 4.43
C MET A 7 25.08 -6.88 5.31
N CYS A 8 23.95 -6.62 5.94
CA CYS A 8 23.77 -5.50 6.84
C CYS A 8 23.96 -5.94 8.29
N ILE A 9 24.28 -4.99 9.15
CA ILE A 9 24.37 -5.09 10.62
C ILE A 9 22.98 -5.45 11.21
N ARG A 10 22.32 -6.50 10.68
CA ARG A 10 21.01 -6.96 11.11
C ARG A 10 21.15 -8.30 11.78
N ASP A 11 20.77 -8.35 13.03
CA ASP A 11 20.82 -9.58 13.80
C ASP A 11 19.64 -10.51 13.45
N ARG A 12 18.51 -9.95 13.00
CA ARG A 12 17.28 -10.70 12.73
C ARG A 12 16.43 -10.06 11.62
N LEU A 13 15.79 -10.93 10.82
CA LEU A 13 14.75 -10.59 9.86
C LEU A 13 13.42 -11.17 10.32
N TYR A 14 12.36 -10.36 10.34
CA TYR A 14 10.99 -10.79 10.55
C TYR A 14 10.20 -10.67 9.25
N ILE A 15 9.52 -11.73 8.88
CA ILE A 15 8.55 -11.77 7.78
C ILE A 15 7.23 -12.20 8.39
N GLU A 16 6.29 -11.26 8.50
CA GLU A 16 4.99 -11.48 9.12
C GLU A 16 3.89 -11.42 8.06
N ASP A 17 3.08 -12.47 7.99
CA ASP A 17 1.87 -12.46 7.16
C ASP A 17 0.71 -11.91 7.99
N ILE A 18 0.27 -10.70 7.63
CA ILE A 18 -0.84 -10.01 8.28
C ILE A 18 -2.07 -9.90 7.37
N VAL A 19 -2.14 -10.67 6.30
CA VAL A 19 -3.20 -10.52 5.28
C VAL A 19 -4.58 -10.77 5.87
N ASP A 20 -4.78 -11.83 6.62
CA ASP A 20 -6.08 -12.14 7.21
C ASP A 20 -6.44 -11.11 8.31
N GLU A 21 -5.50 -10.77 9.19
CA GLU A 21 -5.68 -9.71 10.20
C GLU A 21 -6.02 -8.36 9.54
N PHE A 22 -5.35 -8.01 8.44
CA PHE A 22 -5.66 -6.80 7.71
C PHE A 22 -7.07 -6.79 7.12
N CYS A 23 -7.53 -7.93 6.60
CA CYS A 23 -8.89 -8.04 6.09
C CYS A 23 -9.94 -7.94 7.19
N ASP A 24 -9.78 -8.69 8.26
CA ASP A 24 -10.80 -8.83 9.31
C ASP A 24 -10.86 -7.60 10.22
N ASP A 25 -9.70 -7.03 10.61
CA ASP A 25 -9.61 -5.96 11.60
C ASP A 25 -9.63 -4.55 10.99
N TYR A 26 -9.32 -4.41 9.69
CA TYR A 26 -9.23 -3.09 9.04
C TYR A 26 -10.19 -2.94 7.85
N ILE A 27 -10.16 -3.86 6.88
CA ILE A 27 -10.99 -3.74 5.68
C ILE A 27 -12.47 -3.93 6.02
N VAL A 28 -12.83 -5.02 6.72
CA VAL A 28 -14.22 -5.32 7.05
C VAL A 28 -14.88 -4.19 7.83
N PRO A 29 -14.31 -3.63 8.90
CA PRO A 29 -14.92 -2.49 9.59
C PRO A 29 -15.10 -1.25 8.71
N CYS A 30 -14.14 -0.97 7.81
CA CYS A 30 -14.27 0.15 6.88
C CYS A 30 -15.41 -0.07 5.86
N VAL A 31 -15.57 -1.28 5.36
CA VAL A 31 -16.67 -1.64 4.45
C VAL A 31 -18.02 -1.53 5.19
N GLN A 32 -18.12 -2.08 6.38
CA GLN A 32 -19.34 -2.00 7.21
C GLN A 32 -19.73 -0.56 7.55
N ALA A 33 -18.73 0.30 7.78
CA ALA A 33 -18.94 1.72 8.04
C ALA A 33 -19.16 2.56 6.77
N ASN A 34 -19.06 1.96 5.58
CA ASN A 34 -19.02 2.67 4.31
C ASN A 34 -17.98 3.81 4.31
N ALA A 35 -16.81 3.55 4.88
CA ALA A 35 -15.76 4.53 5.06
C ALA A 35 -15.06 4.82 3.73
N VAL A 36 -15.41 5.95 3.15
CA VAL A 36 -14.85 6.45 1.87
C VAL A 36 -14.44 7.91 2.05
N TYR A 37 -13.19 8.22 1.74
CA TYR A 37 -12.71 9.61 1.78
C TYR A 37 -13.15 10.36 0.51
N GLU A 38 -13.78 11.52 0.68
CA GLU A 38 -14.30 12.37 -0.40
C GLU A 38 -15.15 11.63 -1.44
N ASN A 39 -15.90 10.60 -1.01
CA ASN A 39 -16.74 9.75 -1.85
C ASN A 39 -16.01 9.01 -2.99
N LYS A 40 -14.69 8.92 -2.93
CA LYS A 40 -13.87 8.26 -3.96
C LYS A 40 -12.84 7.30 -3.38
N TYR A 41 -12.07 7.72 -2.39
CA TYR A 41 -10.93 6.96 -1.91
C TYR A 41 -11.32 5.95 -0.84
N LEU A 42 -11.10 4.66 -1.11
CA LEU A 42 -11.45 3.52 -0.24
C LEU A 42 -10.41 3.24 0.87
N LEU A 43 -9.55 4.20 1.19
CA LEU A 43 -8.63 4.19 2.33
C LEU A 43 -7.56 3.06 2.33
N GLY A 44 -7.28 2.43 1.20
CA GLY A 44 -6.42 1.25 1.14
C GLY A 44 -5.02 1.44 1.74
N THR A 45 -4.32 2.52 1.40
CA THR A 45 -3.02 2.85 2.00
C THR A 45 -3.19 3.30 3.45
N SER A 46 -4.23 4.08 3.74
CA SER A 46 -4.48 4.65 5.08
C SER A 46 -4.70 3.57 6.15
N MET A 47 -5.42 2.50 5.80
CA MET A 47 -5.68 1.37 6.69
C MET A 47 -4.45 0.47 6.89
N ALA A 48 -3.61 0.35 5.87
CA ALA A 48 -2.47 -0.58 5.91
C ALA A 48 -1.38 -0.14 6.89
N ARG A 49 -1.08 1.16 6.97
CA ARG A 49 0.02 1.67 7.81
C ARG A 49 -0.19 1.44 9.30
N PRO A 50 -1.38 1.64 9.88
CA PRO A 50 -1.66 1.26 11.27
C PRO A 50 -1.48 -0.23 11.55
N GLY A 51 -1.91 -1.12 10.64
CA GLY A 51 -1.69 -2.56 10.78
C GLY A 51 -0.21 -2.95 10.79
N ILE A 52 0.59 -2.34 9.89
CA ILE A 52 2.05 -2.52 9.88
C ILE A 52 2.67 -1.98 11.17
N ALA A 53 2.25 -0.79 11.61
CA ALA A 53 2.77 -0.17 12.85
C ALA A 53 2.49 -1.04 14.09
N LYS A 54 1.30 -1.65 14.18
CA LYS A 54 0.95 -2.61 15.23
C LYS A 54 1.94 -3.76 15.26
N LYS A 55 2.24 -4.36 14.11
CA LYS A 55 3.19 -5.46 14.01
C LYS A 55 4.62 -5.04 14.35
N LEU A 56 5.04 -3.84 13.94
CA LEU A 56 6.34 -3.30 14.34
C LEU A 56 6.44 -3.12 15.87
N VAL A 57 5.39 -2.65 16.53
CA VAL A 57 5.37 -2.52 18.00
C VAL A 57 5.43 -3.89 18.67
N GLU A 58 4.68 -4.89 18.19
CA GLU A 58 4.74 -6.26 18.71
C GLU A 58 6.16 -6.83 18.63
N ILE A 59 6.84 -6.67 17.48
CA ILE A 59 8.22 -7.12 17.30
C ILE A 59 9.17 -6.33 18.19
N ALA A 60 9.03 -5.01 18.27
CA ALA A 60 9.86 -4.18 19.13
C ALA A 60 9.77 -4.60 20.60
N ARG A 61 8.57 -4.89 21.09
CA ARG A 61 8.36 -5.40 22.46
C ARG A 61 8.99 -6.78 22.65
N LYS A 62 8.81 -7.68 21.70
CA LYS A 62 9.41 -9.03 21.73
C LYS A 62 10.94 -9.00 21.79
N GLU A 63 11.56 -8.05 21.08
CA GLU A 63 13.01 -7.89 21.01
C GLU A 63 13.59 -6.98 22.10
N GLY A 64 12.76 -6.37 22.95
CA GLY A 64 13.20 -5.40 23.95
C GLY A 64 13.79 -4.13 23.33
N ALA A 65 13.37 -3.79 22.10
CA ALA A 65 13.84 -2.60 21.41
C ALA A 65 13.32 -1.32 22.09
N THR A 66 14.13 -0.29 22.10
CA THR A 66 13.81 1.02 22.69
C THR A 66 13.34 2.05 21.66
N ALA A 67 13.44 1.71 20.37
CA ALA A 67 13.06 2.58 19.26
C ALA A 67 12.56 1.79 18.05
N ILE A 68 11.74 2.44 17.23
CA ILE A 68 11.34 1.98 15.90
C ILE A 68 11.81 2.99 14.87
N CYS A 69 12.48 2.51 13.82
CA CYS A 69 12.91 3.32 12.69
C CYS A 69 12.02 3.04 11.48
N HIS A 70 11.65 4.08 10.74
CA HIS A 70 10.94 3.95 9.48
C HIS A 70 11.53 4.86 8.40
N GLY A 71 11.37 4.45 7.15
CA GLY A 71 11.85 5.17 5.96
C GLY A 71 10.78 6.00 5.25
N ALA A 72 9.63 6.26 5.87
CA ALA A 72 8.61 7.12 5.27
C ALA A 72 9.16 8.54 5.09
N THR A 73 8.91 9.13 3.91
CA THR A 73 9.42 10.45 3.57
C THR A 73 8.82 11.55 4.47
N GLY A 74 9.58 12.61 4.74
CA GLY A 74 9.16 13.70 5.62
C GLY A 74 8.01 14.56 5.07
N LYS A 75 7.58 14.34 3.83
CA LYS A 75 6.53 15.14 3.15
C LYS A 75 5.21 14.40 2.95
N GLY A 76 5.19 13.09 3.17
CA GLY A 76 4.02 12.25 2.92
C GLY A 76 3.17 11.99 4.16
N ASN A 77 1.96 11.50 3.97
CA ASN A 77 1.04 11.12 5.03
C ASN A 77 1.48 9.86 5.79
N ASP A 78 2.29 9.02 5.17
CA ASP A 78 2.67 7.72 5.73
C ASP A 78 3.49 7.85 7.02
N GLN A 79 4.39 8.84 7.10
CA GLN A 79 5.12 9.10 8.34
C GLN A 79 4.15 9.36 9.51
N ILE A 80 3.11 10.19 9.30
CA ILE A 80 2.13 10.53 10.33
C ILE A 80 1.36 9.28 10.74
N ARG A 81 0.94 8.47 9.78
CA ARG A 81 0.22 7.21 10.03
C ARG A 81 1.05 6.24 10.86
N PHE A 82 2.33 6.05 10.53
CA PHE A 82 3.24 5.22 11.32
C PHE A 82 3.45 5.79 12.72
N GLU A 83 3.81 7.07 12.81
CA GLU A 83 4.19 7.68 14.08
C GLU A 83 3.02 7.77 15.06
N LEU A 84 1.84 8.19 14.60
CA LEU A 84 0.66 8.24 15.47
C LEU A 84 0.24 6.85 15.94
N SER A 85 0.28 5.85 15.06
CA SER A 85 -0.03 4.48 15.41
C SER A 85 0.96 3.89 16.42
N ILE A 86 2.26 4.10 16.19
CA ILE A 86 3.30 3.67 17.14
C ILE A 86 3.13 4.37 18.49
N LYS A 87 2.89 5.69 18.50
CA LYS A 87 2.70 6.45 19.73
C LYS A 87 1.44 6.08 20.49
N ALA A 88 0.37 5.73 19.78
CA ALA A 88 -0.85 5.24 20.43
C ALA A 88 -0.66 3.86 21.10
N LEU A 89 0.12 2.97 20.47
CA LEU A 89 0.34 1.60 20.94
C LEU A 89 1.52 1.48 21.93
N ALA A 90 2.54 2.32 21.77
CA ALA A 90 3.79 2.28 22.54
C ALA A 90 4.38 3.69 22.69
N PRO A 91 3.79 4.54 23.56
CA PRO A 91 4.22 5.94 23.72
C PRO A 91 5.65 6.08 24.27
N ASP A 92 6.18 5.07 24.91
CA ASP A 92 7.53 4.99 25.45
C ASP A 92 8.61 4.71 24.41
N LEU A 93 8.26 4.09 23.28
CA LEU A 93 9.22 3.84 22.21
C LEU A 93 9.62 5.13 21.49
N LYS A 94 10.91 5.27 21.23
CA LYS A 94 11.42 6.36 20.39
C LYS A 94 11.09 6.08 18.92
N ILE A 95 10.84 7.15 18.17
CA ILE A 95 10.67 7.05 16.71
C ILE A 95 11.90 7.69 16.07
N ILE A 96 12.52 6.94 15.16
CA ILE A 96 13.64 7.38 14.33
C ILE A 96 13.11 7.54 12.91
N ALA A 97 13.04 8.77 12.44
CA ALA A 97 12.56 9.12 11.11
C ALA A 97 13.66 9.93 10.38
N PRO A 98 14.60 9.29 9.68
CA PRO A 98 15.77 9.95 9.09
C PRO A 98 15.41 11.11 8.16
N TRP A 99 14.35 10.99 7.37
CA TRP A 99 13.88 12.05 6.46
C TRP A 99 13.51 13.38 7.13
N ARG A 100 13.36 13.40 8.46
CA ARG A 100 13.12 14.60 9.26
C ARG A 100 14.35 15.09 9.99
N ASP A 101 15.44 14.36 9.92
CA ASP A 101 16.71 14.78 10.50
C ASP A 101 17.35 15.84 9.60
N SER A 102 17.73 16.98 10.18
CA SER A 102 18.40 18.06 9.46
C SER A 102 19.75 17.65 8.86
N ASN A 103 20.37 16.60 9.37
CA ASN A 103 21.63 16.05 8.87
C ASN A 103 21.43 15.04 7.73
N TRP A 104 20.19 14.64 7.44
CA TRP A 104 19.89 13.71 6.37
C TRP A 104 20.12 14.35 5.00
N LYS A 105 21.05 13.79 4.23
CA LYS A 105 21.51 14.38 2.97
C LYS A 105 20.73 13.92 1.73
N LEU A 106 20.02 12.79 1.82
CA LEU A 106 19.28 12.23 0.70
C LEU A 106 17.88 12.87 0.65
N GLN A 107 17.75 13.96 -0.11
CA GLN A 107 16.52 14.77 -0.17
C GLN A 107 15.61 14.42 -1.34
N SER A 108 16.13 13.68 -2.32
CA SER A 108 15.42 13.27 -3.53
C SER A 108 15.70 11.82 -3.88
N ARG A 109 14.86 11.24 -4.75
CA ARG A 109 15.11 9.92 -5.33
C ARG A 109 16.44 9.85 -6.07
N GLN A 110 16.85 10.94 -6.73
CA GLN A 110 18.13 11.00 -7.42
C GLN A 110 19.30 10.89 -6.44
N ASP A 111 19.25 11.61 -5.31
CA ASP A 111 20.29 11.51 -4.26
C ASP A 111 20.40 10.06 -3.73
N GLU A 112 19.29 9.37 -3.57
CA GLU A 112 19.27 7.96 -3.12
C GLU A 112 19.92 7.04 -4.15
N ILE A 113 19.64 7.25 -5.44
CA ILE A 113 20.22 6.46 -6.53
C ILE A 113 21.72 6.72 -6.63
N ASP A 114 22.14 7.97 -6.58
CA ASP A 114 23.54 8.36 -6.62
C ASP A 114 24.30 7.76 -5.42
N PHE A 115 23.71 7.81 -4.24
CA PHE A 115 24.24 7.16 -3.04
C PHE A 115 24.38 5.65 -3.24
N CYS A 116 23.34 4.96 -3.73
CA CYS A 116 23.38 3.52 -3.99
C CYS A 116 24.47 3.17 -5.01
N THR A 117 24.57 3.95 -6.08
CA THR A 117 25.60 3.77 -7.11
C THR A 117 27.01 3.94 -6.54
N ALA A 118 27.24 5.00 -5.78
CA ALA A 118 28.52 5.27 -5.14
C ALA A 118 28.97 4.19 -4.14
N HIS A 119 27.99 3.47 -3.56
CA HIS A 119 28.25 2.40 -2.58
C HIS A 119 28.09 0.99 -3.15
N GLY A 120 27.95 0.85 -4.47
CA GLY A 120 27.82 -0.46 -5.13
C GLY A 120 26.53 -1.21 -4.77
N ILE A 121 25.48 -0.51 -4.34
CA ILE A 121 24.17 -1.07 -4.03
C ILE A 121 23.38 -1.19 -5.33
N HIS A 122 23.06 -2.41 -5.74
CA HIS A 122 22.29 -2.65 -6.95
C HIS A 122 20.80 -2.36 -6.73
N LEU A 123 20.24 -1.45 -7.53
CA LEU A 123 18.81 -1.15 -7.54
C LEU A 123 18.11 -1.91 -8.68
N PRO A 124 16.97 -2.56 -8.43
CA PRO A 124 16.25 -3.32 -9.44
C PRO A 124 15.39 -2.47 -10.39
N PHE A 125 15.50 -1.13 -10.31
CA PHE A 125 14.70 -0.17 -11.10
C PHE A 125 15.53 1.04 -11.51
N SER A 126 15.07 1.74 -12.56
CA SER A 126 15.62 3.03 -13.01
C SER A 126 14.65 4.17 -12.70
N VAL A 127 15.15 5.41 -12.66
CA VAL A 127 14.36 6.62 -12.36
C VAL A 127 13.25 6.85 -13.39
N ASP A 128 13.55 6.57 -14.64
CA ASP A 128 12.76 7.03 -15.80
C ASP A 128 11.56 6.14 -16.16
N SER A 129 11.35 5.04 -15.45
CA SER A 129 10.38 4.03 -15.88
C SER A 129 9.42 3.51 -14.83
N SER A 130 9.39 4.10 -13.64
CA SER A 130 8.55 3.53 -12.58
C SER A 130 7.62 4.53 -11.92
N TYR A 131 6.32 4.27 -12.01
CA TYR A 131 5.33 4.90 -11.12
C TYR A 131 5.66 4.61 -9.65
N SER A 132 5.40 5.57 -8.79
CA SER A 132 5.28 5.27 -7.36
C SER A 132 4.00 4.46 -7.13
N ARG A 133 4.13 3.30 -6.48
CA ARG A 133 3.01 2.38 -6.29
C ARG A 133 2.89 1.95 -4.83
N ASP A 134 1.71 2.14 -4.27
CA ASP A 134 1.31 1.52 -3.00
C ASP A 134 0.34 0.38 -3.30
N ARG A 135 0.72 -0.85 -2.94
CA ARG A 135 -0.07 -2.04 -3.21
C ARG A 135 -0.30 -2.87 -1.95
N ASN A 136 -1.55 -3.24 -1.75
CA ASN A 136 -1.94 -4.29 -0.81
C ASN A 136 -3.07 -5.13 -1.42
N LEU A 137 -3.69 -6.03 -0.64
CA LEU A 137 -4.77 -6.87 -1.13
C LEU A 137 -6.01 -6.07 -1.56
N TRP A 138 -6.26 -4.92 -0.88
CA TRP A 138 -7.46 -4.11 -1.08
C TRP A 138 -7.36 -3.17 -2.28
N HIS A 139 -6.18 -2.66 -2.59
CA HIS A 139 -5.98 -1.69 -3.66
C HIS A 139 -4.56 -1.64 -4.21
N ILE A 140 -4.40 -0.90 -5.29
CA ILE A 140 -3.13 -0.36 -5.74
C ILE A 140 -3.34 1.10 -6.13
N SER A 141 -2.46 1.98 -5.65
CA SER A 141 -2.39 3.37 -6.10
C SER A 141 -1.17 3.59 -6.98
N HIS A 142 -1.27 4.53 -7.89
CA HIS A 142 -0.21 4.93 -8.80
C HIS A 142 -0.06 6.44 -8.78
N GLU A 143 1.17 6.93 -8.71
CA GLU A 143 1.54 8.34 -8.85
C GLU A 143 2.83 8.47 -9.68
N GLY A 144 3.05 9.67 -10.22
CA GLY A 144 4.25 10.01 -10.97
C GLY A 144 4.10 9.90 -12.48
N LEU A 145 5.19 10.23 -13.19
CA LEU A 145 5.25 10.26 -14.66
C LEU A 145 4.15 11.16 -15.26
N GLU A 146 3.47 10.69 -16.32
CA GLU A 146 2.40 11.44 -16.98
C GLU A 146 1.19 11.74 -16.07
N LEU A 147 1.04 11.02 -14.95
CA LEU A 147 -0.05 11.28 -14.00
C LEU A 147 0.10 12.61 -13.24
N GLU A 148 1.30 13.19 -13.24
CA GLU A 148 1.58 14.50 -12.63
C GLU A 148 1.13 15.66 -13.51
N ASP A 149 0.88 15.43 -14.80
CA ASP A 149 0.41 16.43 -15.75
C ASP A 149 -1.02 16.08 -16.21
N PRO A 150 -2.06 16.78 -15.71
CA PRO A 150 -3.46 16.49 -16.06
C PRO A 150 -3.81 16.76 -17.54
N SER A 151 -2.89 17.32 -18.33
CA SER A 151 -3.06 17.48 -19.78
C SER A 151 -2.67 16.23 -20.57
N LEU A 152 -2.01 15.28 -19.93
CA LEU A 152 -1.57 14.04 -20.55
C LEU A 152 -2.55 12.89 -20.27
N GLU A 153 -2.75 12.05 -21.26
CA GLU A 153 -3.54 10.84 -21.12
C GLU A 153 -2.73 9.76 -20.40
N PRO A 154 -3.31 9.09 -19.36
CA PRO A 154 -2.64 7.98 -18.69
C PRO A 154 -2.37 6.81 -19.63
N ASN A 155 -1.17 6.26 -19.58
CA ASN A 155 -0.83 5.05 -20.32
C ASN A 155 -1.35 3.81 -19.57
N TYR A 156 -2.61 3.45 -19.79
CA TYR A 156 -3.27 2.33 -19.10
C TYR A 156 -2.58 0.98 -19.32
N GLU A 157 -1.89 0.77 -20.43
CA GLU A 157 -1.17 -0.50 -20.67
C GLU A 157 0.01 -0.69 -19.71
N HIS A 158 0.69 0.37 -19.32
CA HIS A 158 1.80 0.32 -18.38
C HIS A 158 1.36 0.59 -16.94
N LEU A 159 0.26 1.31 -16.78
CA LEU A 159 -0.25 1.71 -15.47
C LEU A 159 -0.96 0.57 -14.76
N LEU A 160 -1.92 -0.09 -15.43
CA LEU A 160 -2.79 -1.06 -14.82
C LEU A 160 -2.07 -2.37 -14.52
N VAL A 161 -2.18 -2.84 -13.27
CA VAL A 161 -1.53 -4.05 -12.77
C VAL A 161 -2.55 -5.10 -12.29
N LEU A 162 -3.67 -4.64 -11.72
CA LEU A 162 -4.69 -5.51 -11.15
C LEU A 162 -5.90 -5.68 -12.05
N THR A 163 -6.09 -4.79 -13.00
CA THR A 163 -7.25 -4.76 -13.88
C THR A 163 -6.83 -4.61 -15.34
N THR A 164 -7.70 -5.02 -16.23
CA THR A 164 -7.54 -4.88 -17.67
C THR A 164 -8.12 -3.53 -18.13
N PRO A 165 -7.51 -2.84 -19.11
CA PRO A 165 -8.15 -1.68 -19.71
C PRO A 165 -9.55 -2.04 -20.22
N PRO A 166 -10.58 -1.18 -20.03
CA PRO A 166 -11.96 -1.48 -20.42
C PRO A 166 -12.10 -1.92 -21.88
N GLU A 167 -11.29 -1.36 -22.79
CA GLU A 167 -11.28 -1.67 -24.22
C GLU A 167 -10.79 -3.09 -24.52
N LYS A 168 -10.09 -3.71 -23.56
CA LYS A 168 -9.58 -5.09 -23.67
C LYS A 168 -10.36 -6.08 -22.80
N ALA A 169 -11.35 -5.59 -22.04
CA ALA A 169 -12.21 -6.44 -21.22
C ALA A 169 -13.18 -7.26 -22.12
N PRO A 170 -13.66 -8.41 -21.63
CA PRO A 170 -14.69 -9.18 -22.34
C PRO A 170 -15.97 -8.36 -22.55
N ASP A 171 -16.58 -8.48 -23.74
CA ASP A 171 -17.88 -7.84 -24.05
C ASP A 171 -19.03 -8.46 -23.26
N GLU A 172 -18.93 -9.74 -22.92
CA GLU A 172 -19.95 -10.45 -22.15
C GLU A 172 -19.75 -10.25 -20.64
N GLY A 173 -20.81 -9.80 -19.97
CA GLY A 173 -20.83 -9.64 -18.51
C GLY A 173 -20.87 -10.98 -17.79
N GLU A 174 -20.32 -11.04 -16.59
CA GLU A 174 -20.35 -12.20 -15.71
C GLU A 174 -21.10 -11.86 -14.41
N TYR A 175 -22.08 -12.69 -14.04
CA TYR A 175 -22.79 -12.50 -12.76
C TYR A 175 -21.99 -13.08 -11.61
N VAL A 176 -21.85 -12.30 -10.55
CA VAL A 176 -21.20 -12.71 -9.32
C VAL A 176 -22.21 -12.67 -8.17
N THR A 177 -22.39 -13.78 -7.49
CA THR A 177 -23.29 -13.88 -6.32
C THR A 177 -22.45 -13.84 -5.05
N MET A 178 -22.78 -12.92 -4.15
CA MET A 178 -22.13 -12.81 -2.84
C MET A 178 -23.15 -13.04 -1.72
N THR A 179 -22.77 -13.77 -0.69
CA THR A 179 -23.54 -13.92 0.54
C THR A 179 -22.88 -13.16 1.66
N PHE A 180 -23.68 -12.46 2.44
CA PHE A 180 -23.22 -11.68 3.58
C PHE A 180 -23.88 -12.18 4.86
N GLU A 181 -23.12 -12.24 5.95
CA GLU A 181 -23.60 -12.47 7.30
C GLU A 181 -23.19 -11.30 8.18
N LYS A 182 -24.15 -10.58 8.76
CA LYS A 182 -23.93 -9.38 9.60
C LYS A 182 -23.03 -8.33 8.93
N GLY A 183 -23.17 -8.13 7.63
CA GLY A 183 -22.38 -7.18 6.87
C GLY A 183 -20.97 -7.64 6.48
N VAL A 184 -20.61 -8.90 6.77
CA VAL A 184 -19.35 -9.52 6.37
C VAL A 184 -19.58 -10.45 5.19
N PRO A 185 -18.82 -10.38 4.09
CA PRO A 185 -18.95 -11.32 3.00
C PRO A 185 -18.43 -12.71 3.44
N VAL A 186 -19.19 -13.75 3.17
CA VAL A 186 -18.87 -15.13 3.60
C VAL A 186 -18.79 -16.12 2.44
N SER A 187 -19.27 -15.76 1.24
CA SER A 187 -19.15 -16.61 0.06
C SER A 187 -19.16 -15.81 -1.24
N VAL A 188 -18.54 -16.38 -2.27
CA VAL A 188 -18.64 -15.95 -3.67
C VAL A 188 -19.10 -17.14 -4.49
N ASN A 189 -20.10 -16.94 -5.35
CA ASN A 189 -20.67 -17.98 -6.25
C ASN A 189 -21.00 -19.29 -5.51
N GLY A 190 -21.56 -19.18 -4.28
CA GLY A 190 -21.92 -20.30 -3.44
C GLY A 190 -20.76 -20.98 -2.70
N LYS A 191 -19.52 -20.62 -2.95
CA LYS A 191 -18.36 -21.17 -2.27
C LYS A 191 -18.02 -20.34 -1.02
N LYS A 192 -18.13 -20.94 0.16
CA LYS A 192 -17.72 -20.31 1.41
C LYS A 192 -16.21 -20.18 1.47
N MET A 193 -15.73 -19.03 1.88
CA MET A 193 -14.30 -18.73 2.03
C MET A 193 -14.09 -17.58 3.01
N LYS A 194 -12.87 -17.41 3.49
CA LYS A 194 -12.49 -16.28 4.34
C LYS A 194 -12.42 -14.98 3.55
N VAL A 195 -12.52 -13.84 4.23
CA VAL A 195 -12.58 -12.51 3.59
C VAL A 195 -11.40 -12.25 2.67
N SER A 196 -10.19 -12.62 3.08
CA SER A 196 -8.99 -12.43 2.25
C SER A 196 -9.07 -13.19 0.91
N ASP A 197 -9.65 -14.39 0.90
CA ASP A 197 -9.83 -15.17 -0.32
C ASP A 197 -10.98 -14.63 -1.18
N ILE A 198 -12.05 -14.12 -0.54
CA ILE A 198 -13.13 -13.40 -1.23
C ILE A 198 -12.56 -12.19 -1.99
N ILE A 199 -11.71 -11.40 -1.34
CA ILE A 199 -11.10 -10.23 -1.99
C ILE A 199 -10.20 -10.66 -3.16
N ARG A 200 -9.41 -11.73 -3.01
CA ARG A 200 -8.60 -12.26 -4.12
C ARG A 200 -9.45 -12.71 -5.30
N GLU A 201 -10.53 -13.43 -5.03
CA GLU A 201 -11.46 -13.87 -6.06
C GLU A 201 -12.11 -12.69 -6.78
N LEU A 202 -12.59 -11.70 -6.03
CA LEU A 202 -13.17 -10.48 -6.60
C LEU A 202 -12.15 -9.65 -7.37
N ASN A 203 -10.89 -9.58 -6.93
CA ASN A 203 -9.83 -8.93 -7.68
C ASN A 203 -9.58 -9.63 -9.02
N THR A 204 -9.65 -10.96 -9.05
CA THR A 204 -9.50 -11.74 -10.29
C THR A 204 -10.67 -11.49 -11.24
N LEU A 205 -11.89 -11.60 -10.74
CA LEU A 205 -13.10 -11.39 -11.54
C LEU A 205 -13.22 -9.94 -12.02
N GLY A 206 -13.10 -8.98 -11.11
CA GLY A 206 -13.17 -7.56 -11.44
C GLY A 206 -12.03 -7.11 -12.37
N GLY A 207 -10.83 -7.62 -12.14
CA GLY A 207 -9.68 -7.33 -12.99
C GLY A 207 -9.86 -7.83 -14.42
N LYS A 208 -10.42 -9.03 -14.61
CA LYS A 208 -10.77 -9.58 -15.92
C LYS A 208 -11.74 -8.66 -16.69
N HIS A 209 -12.68 -8.05 -15.99
CA HIS A 209 -13.74 -7.23 -16.57
C HIS A 209 -13.47 -5.72 -16.57
N GLY A 210 -12.23 -5.30 -16.34
CA GLY A 210 -11.85 -3.88 -16.36
C GLY A 210 -12.48 -3.03 -15.23
N ILE A 211 -12.87 -3.66 -14.12
CA ILE A 211 -13.56 -3.01 -13.01
C ILE A 211 -12.53 -2.50 -11.98
N GLY A 212 -12.86 -1.37 -11.33
CA GLY A 212 -12.12 -0.85 -10.18
C GLY A 212 -11.12 0.25 -10.52
N ILE A 213 -11.23 0.88 -11.69
CA ILE A 213 -10.39 2.03 -12.06
C ILE A 213 -11.08 3.30 -11.58
N ILE A 214 -10.42 4.07 -10.71
CA ILE A 214 -10.90 5.37 -10.23
C ILE A 214 -9.75 6.36 -10.28
N ALA A 215 -9.98 7.52 -10.90
CA ALA A 215 -9.08 8.65 -10.79
C ALA A 215 -9.44 9.45 -9.54
N VAL A 216 -8.50 9.57 -8.62
CA VAL A 216 -8.64 10.39 -7.41
C VAL A 216 -7.67 11.55 -7.53
N SER A 217 -8.19 12.78 -7.66
CA SER A 217 -7.39 13.98 -7.53
C SER A 217 -7.72 14.64 -6.20
N TYR A 218 -6.70 14.85 -5.39
CA TYR A 218 -6.85 15.68 -4.18
C TYR A 218 -6.87 17.14 -4.56
N THR A 219 -7.68 17.94 -3.87
CA THR A 219 -7.75 19.40 -4.05
C THR A 219 -6.44 20.11 -3.73
N HIS A 220 -5.44 19.41 -3.24
CA HIS A 220 -4.10 19.88 -2.92
C HIS A 220 -3.07 19.16 -3.78
N LEU A 221 -3.13 19.32 -5.08
CA LEU A 221 -2.05 19.13 -6.06
C LEU A 221 -1.17 17.85 -5.98
N ARG A 222 -1.50 16.81 -5.25
CA ARG A 222 -0.72 15.56 -5.26
C ARG A 222 -1.51 14.36 -4.76
N ALA A 223 -1.38 13.33 -5.47
CA ALA A 223 -1.77 11.94 -5.32
C ALA A 223 -2.97 11.58 -6.19
N HIS A 224 -2.67 10.93 -7.26
CA HIS A 224 -3.66 10.25 -8.08
C HIS A 224 -3.65 8.79 -7.66
N GLU A 225 -4.74 8.33 -7.14
CA GLU A 225 -4.94 6.91 -6.89
C GLU A 225 -5.86 6.37 -7.97
N THR A 226 -5.41 5.31 -8.62
CA THR A 226 -6.22 4.58 -9.58
C THR A 226 -6.61 3.26 -8.93
N LYS A 227 -7.88 2.97 -8.90
CA LYS A 227 -8.43 1.74 -8.35
C LYS A 227 -9.16 0.98 -9.41
#